data_d9bb156ca658b88ad30dee0056381b79
#
_entry.id   d9bb156ca658b88ad30dee0056381b79
#
_cell.length_a   1.000
_cell.length_b   1.000
_cell.length_c   1.000
_cell.angle_alpha   90.00
_cell.angle_beta   90.00
_cell.angle_gamma   90.00
#
_symmetry.space_group_name_H-M   'P 1'
#
loop_
_entity.id
_entity.type
_entity.pdbx_description
1 polymer ?
#
loop_
_entity_poly.entity_id
_entity_poly.type
_entity_poly.pdbx_seq_one_letter_code
_entity_poly.pdbx_strand_id
1 'polypeptide(L)'
;MKTNPVRTLFLVSILFSAPSLMAEPTLTKPTLEAWTKYIDLTEKQLEDRLKKSPGALQFNFSDLKSGKVKVMQLTTKDSSGEEIQIPDGMVHHWVGAAFIPGVTLDKLIPWLQNYAQYQDYFTDVERSSLNRPPADNVYDIYLRLTRSKLGVTAHFNTSHNVVYSRRSPTFVYSVSRSSQIRQLKGAGSPSEKELPEGDDDGYLWRLNSYWRFFERDGGVVVECETVGLSKSLGLVYSVVKFMTFGAINPVKIAGEIARDALDQTLTDMRKGVQGGPRKSARK
;
A
#
# COMPACT_ATOMS: atom_id res chain seq x y z
N MET A 1 -43.18 69.71 26.16
CA MET A 1 -43.28 68.27 26.48
C MET A 1 -42.67 67.50 25.30
N LYS A 2 -41.49 66.98 25.51
CA LYS A 2 -40.78 66.17 24.46
C LYS A 2 -40.83 64.72 24.91
N THR A 3 -41.53 63.89 24.17
CA THR A 3 -41.61 62.43 24.40
C THR A 3 -40.41 61.72 23.71
N ASN A 4 -39.59 61.01 24.51
CA ASN A 4 -38.56 60.16 24.04
C ASN A 4 -39.11 58.78 23.65
N PRO A 5 -38.76 58.19 22.52
CA PRO A 5 -39.08 56.79 22.22
C PRO A 5 -38.02 55.85 22.83
N VAL A 6 -38.48 54.92 23.64
CA VAL A 6 -37.70 53.81 24.20
C VAL A 6 -37.39 52.87 23.06
N ARG A 7 -36.08 52.69 22.74
CA ARG A 7 -35.58 51.65 21.80
C ARG A 7 -35.46 50.33 22.55
N THR A 8 -36.35 49.39 22.26
CA THR A 8 -36.28 48.01 22.73
C THR A 8 -35.19 47.28 21.93
N LEU A 9 -34.11 46.93 22.60
CA LEU A 9 -33.02 46.12 22.01
C LEU A 9 -33.43 44.65 22.07
N PHE A 10 -33.76 44.05 20.91
CA PHE A 10 -33.92 42.59 20.80
C PHE A 10 -32.52 41.94 20.75
N LEU A 11 -32.13 41.29 21.85
CA LEU A 11 -30.98 40.38 21.89
C LEU A 11 -31.38 39.07 21.16
N VAL A 12 -30.94 38.93 19.93
CA VAL A 12 -30.99 37.61 19.22
C VAL A 12 -29.85 36.76 19.74
N SER A 13 -30.15 35.85 20.67
CA SER A 13 -29.23 34.81 21.12
C SER A 13 -29.07 33.79 19.99
N ILE A 14 -28.01 33.93 19.18
CA ILE A 14 -27.61 32.91 18.26
C ILE A 14 -26.97 31.77 19.07
N LEU A 15 -27.75 30.71 19.32
CA LEU A 15 -27.25 29.43 19.79
C LEU A 15 -26.33 28.86 18.72
N PHE A 16 -25.03 29.10 18.88
CA PHE A 16 -24.02 28.32 18.18
C PHE A 16 -24.10 26.87 18.70
N SER A 17 -24.87 26.01 18.03
CA SER A 17 -24.73 24.58 18.16
C SER A 17 -23.29 24.26 17.73
N ALA A 18 -22.41 23.96 18.68
CA ALA A 18 -21.09 23.46 18.38
C ALA A 18 -21.27 22.21 17.47
N PRO A 19 -20.60 22.15 16.31
CA PRO A 19 -20.63 20.94 15.53
C PRO A 19 -20.13 19.83 16.45
N SER A 20 -20.91 18.76 16.59
CA SER A 20 -20.44 17.55 17.24
C SER A 20 -19.11 17.18 16.55
N LEU A 21 -18.00 17.20 17.29
CA LEU A 21 -16.73 16.68 16.81
C LEU A 21 -17.01 15.20 16.49
N MET A 22 -17.26 14.92 15.21
CA MET A 22 -17.27 13.53 14.73
C MET A 22 -15.87 13.01 15.00
N ALA A 23 -15.79 11.92 15.77
CA ALA A 23 -14.51 11.28 16.03
C ALA A 23 -13.82 10.99 14.71
N GLU A 24 -12.54 11.33 14.64
CA GLU A 24 -11.72 10.98 13.46
C GLU A 24 -11.75 9.46 13.27
N PRO A 25 -11.88 8.96 12.01
CA PRO A 25 -11.80 7.53 11.74
C PRO A 25 -10.53 6.93 12.34
N THR A 26 -10.65 5.82 13.04
CA THR A 26 -9.55 5.11 13.69
C THR A 26 -9.57 3.64 13.27
N LEU A 27 -8.46 2.93 13.49
CA LEU A 27 -8.38 1.49 13.25
C LEU A 27 -9.19 0.75 14.33
N THR A 28 -10.43 0.42 14.02
CA THR A 28 -11.37 -0.22 14.94
C THR A 28 -11.44 -1.73 14.72
N LYS A 29 -12.05 -2.45 15.67
CA LYS A 29 -12.30 -3.89 15.51
C LYS A 29 -13.18 -4.20 14.28
N PRO A 30 -14.29 -3.49 14.00
CA PRO A 30 -15.06 -3.67 12.76
C PRO A 30 -14.24 -3.44 11.50
N THR A 31 -13.32 -2.46 11.48
CA THR A 31 -12.40 -2.22 10.36
C THR A 31 -11.52 -3.45 10.10
N LEU A 32 -10.94 -4.02 11.17
CA LEU A 32 -10.06 -5.20 11.07
C LEU A 32 -10.82 -6.47 10.66
N GLU A 33 -12.04 -6.67 11.14
CA GLU A 33 -12.88 -7.81 10.76
C GLU A 33 -13.26 -7.73 9.27
N ALA A 34 -13.65 -6.55 8.79
CA ALA A 34 -13.96 -6.33 7.38
C ALA A 34 -12.71 -6.47 6.49
N TRP A 35 -11.53 -5.98 6.95
CA TRP A 35 -10.26 -6.21 6.29
C TRP A 35 -9.94 -7.70 6.18
N THR A 36 -10.07 -8.46 7.26
CA THR A 36 -9.83 -9.91 7.24
C THR A 36 -10.72 -10.61 6.23
N LYS A 37 -12.02 -10.30 6.21
CA LYS A 37 -12.96 -10.83 5.20
C LYS A 37 -12.51 -10.50 3.77
N TYR A 38 -12.05 -9.26 3.53
CA TYR A 38 -11.56 -8.84 2.22
C TYR A 38 -10.34 -9.66 1.79
N ILE A 39 -9.39 -9.85 2.70
CA ILE A 39 -8.16 -10.62 2.44
C ILE A 39 -8.47 -12.10 2.20
N ASP A 40 -9.30 -12.73 3.03
CA ASP A 40 -9.67 -14.15 2.88
C ASP A 40 -10.30 -14.42 1.50
N LEU A 41 -11.19 -13.54 1.06
CA LEU A 41 -11.81 -13.63 -0.26
C LEU A 41 -10.81 -13.38 -1.39
N THR A 42 -9.91 -12.41 -1.22
CA THR A 42 -8.85 -12.13 -2.20
C THR A 42 -7.93 -13.34 -2.35
N GLU A 43 -7.46 -13.90 -1.23
CA GLU A 43 -6.56 -15.06 -1.23
C GLU A 43 -7.25 -16.29 -1.85
N LYS A 44 -8.53 -16.52 -1.54
CA LYS A 44 -9.32 -17.59 -2.18
C LYS A 44 -9.40 -17.40 -3.70
N GLN A 45 -9.69 -16.18 -4.18
CA GLN A 45 -9.75 -15.88 -5.61
C GLN A 45 -8.39 -16.05 -6.29
N LEU A 46 -7.30 -15.65 -5.61
CA LEU A 46 -5.92 -15.87 -6.05
C LEU A 46 -5.61 -17.37 -6.19
N GLU A 47 -5.94 -18.15 -5.17
CA GLU A 47 -5.71 -19.59 -5.17
C GLU A 47 -6.51 -20.29 -6.28
N ASP A 48 -7.76 -19.90 -6.49
CA ASP A 48 -8.61 -20.43 -7.57
C ASP A 48 -8.03 -20.10 -8.95
N ARG A 49 -7.49 -18.88 -9.14
CA ARG A 49 -6.78 -18.49 -10.37
C ARG A 49 -5.52 -19.33 -10.57
N LEU A 50 -4.73 -19.53 -9.51
CA LEU A 50 -3.51 -20.35 -9.57
C LEU A 50 -3.80 -21.82 -9.89
N LYS A 51 -4.90 -22.37 -9.40
CA LYS A 51 -5.31 -23.76 -9.70
C LYS A 51 -5.80 -23.90 -11.13
N LYS A 52 -6.62 -22.95 -11.63
CA LYS A 52 -7.24 -23.02 -12.96
C LYS A 52 -6.23 -22.68 -14.07
N SER A 53 -5.38 -21.71 -13.87
CA SER A 53 -4.48 -21.18 -14.89
C SER A 53 -3.22 -20.59 -14.25
N PRO A 54 -2.26 -21.42 -13.79
CA PRO A 54 -1.09 -20.95 -13.04
C PRO A 54 -0.27 -19.89 -13.78
N GLY A 55 -0.19 -19.98 -15.11
CA GLY A 55 0.56 -19.06 -15.97
C GLY A 55 -0.23 -17.90 -16.56
N ALA A 56 -1.52 -17.75 -16.18
CA ALA A 56 -2.34 -16.65 -16.67
C ALA A 56 -1.90 -15.33 -16.02
N LEU A 57 -1.62 -14.33 -16.85
CA LEU A 57 -1.27 -12.97 -16.44
C LEU A 57 -2.51 -12.07 -16.51
N GLN A 58 -2.53 -11.04 -15.67
CA GLN A 58 -3.54 -9.98 -15.74
C GLN A 58 -3.31 -9.01 -16.91
N PHE A 59 -2.13 -9.08 -17.56
CA PHE A 59 -1.74 -8.20 -18.64
C PHE A 59 -1.31 -8.99 -19.88
N ASN A 60 -1.44 -8.38 -21.05
CA ASN A 60 -0.88 -8.94 -22.28
C ASN A 60 0.63 -9.00 -22.18
N PHE A 61 1.19 -10.18 -22.41
CA PHE A 61 2.63 -10.38 -22.34
C PHE A 61 3.41 -9.56 -23.38
N SER A 62 2.86 -9.33 -24.57
CA SER A 62 3.45 -8.44 -25.59
C SER A 62 3.70 -7.03 -25.07
N ASP A 63 2.78 -6.51 -24.25
CA ASP A 63 2.92 -5.19 -23.64
C ASP A 63 4.07 -5.15 -22.63
N LEU A 64 4.24 -6.21 -21.83
CA LEU A 64 5.32 -6.32 -20.86
C LEU A 64 6.69 -6.45 -21.57
N LYS A 65 6.77 -7.16 -22.69
CA LYS A 65 7.99 -7.27 -23.50
C LYS A 65 8.49 -5.93 -24.06
N SER A 66 7.61 -4.94 -24.22
CA SER A 66 8.03 -3.58 -24.62
C SER A 66 8.83 -2.84 -23.53
N GLY A 67 9.05 -3.46 -22.36
CA GLY A 67 9.83 -2.90 -21.25
C GLY A 67 9.04 -1.96 -20.35
N LYS A 68 7.72 -1.86 -20.52
CA LYS A 68 6.85 -1.04 -19.66
C LYS A 68 6.39 -1.83 -18.45
N VAL A 69 6.36 -1.18 -17.30
CA VAL A 69 5.58 -1.66 -16.15
C VAL A 69 4.11 -1.36 -16.43
N LYS A 70 3.24 -2.31 -16.15
CA LYS A 70 1.78 -2.13 -16.23
C LYS A 70 1.20 -2.26 -14.84
N VAL A 71 0.29 -1.36 -14.50
CA VAL A 71 -0.42 -1.36 -13.22
C VAL A 71 -1.89 -1.08 -13.46
N MET A 72 -2.78 -1.82 -12.81
CA MET A 72 -4.22 -1.56 -12.82
C MET A 72 -4.83 -1.78 -11.44
N GLN A 73 -5.94 -1.10 -11.19
CA GLN A 73 -6.70 -1.24 -9.95
C GLN A 73 -7.56 -2.51 -10.01
N LEU A 74 -7.67 -3.18 -8.88
CA LEU A 74 -8.57 -4.30 -8.65
C LEU A 74 -9.57 -3.98 -7.55
N THR A 75 -10.59 -4.84 -7.43
CA THR A 75 -11.53 -4.84 -6.32
C THR A 75 -11.97 -6.28 -6.07
N THR A 76 -11.88 -6.72 -4.82
CA THR A 76 -12.44 -8.00 -4.40
C THR A 76 -13.91 -7.80 -4.06
N LYS A 77 -14.77 -8.58 -4.70
CA LYS A 77 -16.21 -8.61 -4.49
C LYS A 77 -16.60 -9.88 -3.75
N ASP A 78 -17.68 -9.81 -3.00
CA ASP A 78 -18.25 -10.98 -2.34
C ASP A 78 -19.01 -11.90 -3.30
N SER A 79 -19.64 -12.94 -2.78
CA SER A 79 -20.39 -13.93 -3.58
C SER A 79 -21.65 -13.36 -4.26
N SER A 80 -22.15 -12.21 -3.81
CA SER A 80 -23.26 -11.49 -4.46
C SER A 80 -22.80 -10.52 -5.54
N GLY A 81 -21.48 -10.33 -5.69
CA GLY A 81 -20.88 -9.38 -6.62
C GLY A 81 -20.77 -7.97 -6.06
N GLU A 82 -21.03 -7.78 -4.78
CA GLU A 82 -20.97 -6.50 -4.11
C GLU A 82 -19.57 -6.21 -3.54
N GLU A 83 -19.22 -4.93 -3.45
CA GLU A 83 -17.97 -4.47 -2.83
C GLU A 83 -18.04 -4.60 -1.32
N ILE A 84 -16.96 -5.11 -0.71
CA ILE A 84 -16.87 -5.25 0.74
C ILE A 84 -16.60 -3.87 1.34
N GLN A 85 -17.56 -3.37 2.12
CA GLN A 85 -17.41 -2.11 2.83
C GLN A 85 -16.48 -2.29 4.03
N ILE A 86 -15.51 -1.39 4.18
CA ILE A 86 -14.57 -1.36 5.31
C ILE A 86 -14.91 -0.15 6.18
N PRO A 87 -15.54 -0.33 7.34
CA PRO A 87 -15.83 0.78 8.26
C PRO A 87 -14.55 1.55 8.60
N ASP A 88 -14.59 2.87 8.55
CA ASP A 88 -13.46 3.78 8.85
C ASP A 88 -12.18 3.54 8.04
N GLY A 89 -12.18 2.56 7.13
CA GLY A 89 -11.03 2.18 6.32
C GLY A 89 -11.26 2.38 4.82
N MET A 90 -10.15 2.38 4.07
CA MET A 90 -10.12 2.40 2.62
C MET A 90 -9.12 1.36 2.11
N VAL A 91 -9.57 0.48 1.21
CA VAL A 91 -8.70 -0.53 0.59
C VAL A 91 -8.07 0.03 -0.70
N HIS A 92 -6.79 -0.20 -0.82
CA HIS A 92 -5.99 0.05 -2.02
C HIS A 92 -5.57 -1.27 -2.61
N HIS A 93 -6.28 -1.74 -3.63
CA HIS A 93 -6.03 -3.03 -4.27
C HIS A 93 -5.55 -2.80 -5.70
N TRP A 94 -4.31 -3.22 -5.97
CA TRP A 94 -3.63 -3.01 -7.24
C TRP A 94 -2.91 -4.26 -7.69
N VAL A 95 -2.83 -4.47 -8.98
CA VAL A 95 -1.94 -5.46 -9.60
C VAL A 95 -1.01 -4.77 -10.57
N GLY A 96 0.25 -5.16 -10.53
CA GLY A 96 1.24 -4.66 -11.49
C GLY A 96 2.10 -5.78 -12.02
N ALA A 97 2.65 -5.60 -13.22
CA ALA A 97 3.56 -6.57 -13.82
C ALA A 97 4.68 -5.90 -14.62
N ALA A 98 5.82 -6.59 -14.68
CA ALA A 98 6.98 -6.25 -15.48
C ALA A 98 7.60 -7.50 -16.08
N PHE A 99 8.26 -7.36 -17.24
CA PHE A 99 9.14 -8.38 -17.79
C PHE A 99 10.60 -8.01 -17.58
N ILE A 100 11.42 -8.95 -17.11
CA ILE A 100 12.85 -8.77 -16.86
C ILE A 100 13.61 -9.69 -17.82
N PRO A 101 14.07 -9.20 -18.96
CA PRO A 101 14.78 -10.02 -19.96
C PRO A 101 16.18 -10.42 -19.46
N GLY A 102 16.64 -11.59 -19.87
CA GLY A 102 17.99 -12.09 -19.57
C GLY A 102 18.19 -12.52 -18.11
N VAL A 103 17.12 -12.69 -17.35
CA VAL A 103 17.15 -13.12 -15.95
C VAL A 103 16.41 -14.44 -15.81
N THR A 104 16.93 -15.34 -14.98
CA THR A 104 16.28 -16.60 -14.59
C THR A 104 15.71 -16.52 -13.19
N LEU A 105 14.80 -17.44 -12.83
CA LEU A 105 14.29 -17.55 -11.45
C LEU A 105 15.42 -17.86 -10.45
N ASP A 106 16.40 -18.66 -10.86
CA ASP A 106 17.53 -19.02 -9.98
C ASP A 106 18.48 -17.83 -9.70
N LYS A 107 18.44 -16.78 -10.53
CA LYS A 107 19.09 -15.50 -10.25
C LYS A 107 18.18 -14.56 -9.46
N LEU A 108 16.92 -14.42 -9.86
CA LEU A 108 15.99 -13.45 -9.28
C LEU A 108 15.59 -13.79 -7.85
N ILE A 109 15.25 -15.04 -7.56
CA ILE A 109 14.71 -15.41 -6.24
C ILE A 109 15.75 -15.22 -5.13
N PRO A 110 17.00 -15.71 -5.23
CA PRO A 110 18.03 -15.43 -4.22
C PRO A 110 18.33 -13.94 -4.07
N TRP A 111 18.27 -13.15 -5.16
CA TRP A 111 18.43 -11.71 -5.10
C TRP A 111 17.29 -11.05 -4.30
N LEU A 112 16.03 -11.47 -4.50
CA LEU A 112 14.87 -10.99 -3.72
C LEU A 112 14.93 -11.45 -2.25
N GLN A 113 15.51 -12.59 -1.95
CA GLN A 113 15.66 -13.11 -0.59
C GLN A 113 16.77 -12.41 0.20
N ASN A 114 17.60 -11.59 -0.45
CA ASN A 114 18.63 -10.80 0.22
C ASN A 114 18.06 -9.49 0.78
N TYR A 115 17.15 -9.62 1.75
CA TYR A 115 16.43 -8.49 2.36
C TYR A 115 17.34 -7.46 3.01
N ALA A 116 18.53 -7.84 3.50
CA ALA A 116 19.47 -6.92 4.12
C ALA A 116 20.00 -5.82 3.18
N GLN A 117 19.77 -5.96 1.87
CA GLN A 117 20.25 -5.00 0.86
C GLN A 117 19.11 -4.23 0.16
N TYR A 118 17.86 -4.34 0.60
CA TYR A 118 16.74 -3.68 -0.08
C TYR A 118 16.87 -2.17 -0.15
N GLN A 119 17.44 -1.51 0.87
CA GLN A 119 17.74 -0.08 0.84
C GLN A 119 18.68 0.34 -0.30
N ASP A 120 19.47 -0.58 -0.84
CA ASP A 120 20.41 -0.28 -1.94
C ASP A 120 19.73 -0.33 -3.30
N TYR A 121 18.59 -0.99 -3.40
CA TYR A 121 17.87 -1.24 -4.64
C TYR A 121 16.54 -0.52 -4.74
N PHE A 122 15.73 -0.53 -3.69
CA PHE A 122 14.37 0.00 -3.70
C PHE A 122 14.31 1.45 -3.20
N THR A 123 13.74 2.34 -4.01
CA THR A 123 13.69 3.79 -3.75
C THR A 123 12.96 4.12 -2.46
N ASP A 124 11.92 3.36 -2.16
CA ASP A 124 11.03 3.61 -1.03
C ASP A 124 11.44 2.88 0.26
N VAL A 125 12.61 2.20 0.23
CA VAL A 125 13.17 1.51 1.39
C VAL A 125 14.37 2.28 1.92
N GLU A 126 14.27 2.81 3.14
CA GLU A 126 15.36 3.51 3.82
C GLU A 126 16.29 2.57 4.58
N ARG A 127 15.71 1.52 5.17
CA ARG A 127 16.42 0.46 5.90
C ARG A 127 15.71 -0.86 5.71
N SER A 128 16.46 -1.94 5.73
CA SER A 128 15.92 -3.29 5.65
C SER A 128 16.80 -4.28 6.39
N SER A 129 16.18 -5.30 6.96
CA SER A 129 16.87 -6.38 7.67
C SER A 129 16.00 -7.62 7.78
N LEU A 130 16.61 -8.74 8.14
CA LEU A 130 15.91 -9.90 8.66
C LEU A 130 15.74 -9.72 10.18
N ASN A 131 14.54 -9.97 10.71
CA ASN A 131 14.28 -9.98 12.14
C ASN A 131 14.83 -11.25 12.81
N ARG A 132 14.90 -12.35 12.03
CA ARG A 132 15.48 -13.64 12.45
C ARG A 132 16.02 -14.40 11.24
N PRO A 133 16.89 -15.38 11.42
CA PRO A 133 17.33 -16.27 10.34
C PRO A 133 16.12 -16.91 9.64
N PRO A 134 16.13 -17.03 8.30
CA PRO A 134 15.05 -17.68 7.56
C PRO A 134 15.00 -19.18 7.85
N ALA A 135 13.81 -19.76 7.82
CA ALA A 135 13.59 -21.20 7.90
C ALA A 135 12.53 -21.61 6.89
N ASP A 136 12.74 -22.72 6.18
CA ASP A 136 11.78 -23.34 5.26
C ASP A 136 11.15 -22.36 4.25
N ASN A 137 11.96 -21.46 3.66
CA ASN A 137 11.52 -20.39 2.76
C ASN A 137 10.57 -19.36 3.40
N VAL A 138 10.56 -19.26 4.73
CA VAL A 138 9.85 -18.27 5.52
C VAL A 138 10.84 -17.21 6.02
N TYR A 139 10.51 -15.95 5.76
CA TYR A 139 11.33 -14.79 6.11
C TYR A 139 10.51 -13.83 6.97
N ASP A 140 11.03 -13.48 8.13
CA ASP A 140 10.52 -12.35 8.91
C ASP A 140 11.42 -11.14 8.66
N ILE A 141 10.87 -10.12 8.04
CA ILE A 141 11.63 -8.97 7.58
C ILE A 141 11.17 -7.69 8.26
N TYR A 142 12.11 -6.79 8.42
CA TYR A 142 11.87 -5.41 8.76
C TYR A 142 12.18 -4.52 7.56
N LEU A 143 11.26 -3.58 7.27
CA LEU A 143 11.49 -2.52 6.29
C LEU A 143 11.12 -1.17 6.91
N ARG A 144 12.03 -0.19 6.80
CA ARG A 144 11.68 1.20 6.99
C ARG A 144 11.31 1.78 5.64
N LEU A 145 10.03 2.08 5.47
CA LEU A 145 9.47 2.60 4.24
C LEU A 145 9.31 4.12 4.31
N THR A 146 9.49 4.80 3.17
CA THR A 146 9.18 6.21 3.00
C THR A 146 8.26 6.41 1.81
N ARG A 147 7.33 7.36 1.93
CA ARG A 147 6.41 7.75 0.84
C ARG A 147 6.22 9.25 0.86
N SER A 148 6.38 9.86 -0.32
CA SER A 148 6.18 11.30 -0.49
C SER A 148 5.16 11.56 -1.60
N LYS A 149 4.18 12.41 -1.32
CA LYS A 149 3.22 12.89 -2.32
C LYS A 149 2.75 14.29 -1.93
N LEU A 150 2.69 15.21 -2.90
CA LEU A 150 2.20 16.58 -2.69
C LEU A 150 2.83 17.33 -1.50
N GLY A 151 4.13 17.14 -1.26
CA GLY A 151 4.86 17.79 -0.17
C GLY A 151 4.69 17.14 1.22
N VAL A 152 3.89 16.10 1.35
CA VAL A 152 3.78 15.28 2.55
C VAL A 152 4.68 14.06 2.42
N THR A 153 5.51 13.81 3.44
CA THR A 153 6.33 12.60 3.53
C THR A 153 5.95 11.83 4.79
N ALA A 154 5.63 10.56 4.61
CA ALA A 154 5.36 9.63 5.70
C ALA A 154 6.44 8.54 5.75
N HIS A 155 6.85 8.18 6.96
CA HIS A 155 7.81 7.13 7.23
C HIS A 155 7.16 6.06 8.10
N PHE A 156 7.49 4.80 7.83
CA PHE A 156 6.90 3.66 8.53
C PHE A 156 7.98 2.64 8.88
N ASN A 157 7.97 2.15 10.11
CA ASN A 157 8.59 0.88 10.45
C ASN A 157 7.58 -0.24 10.21
N THR A 158 7.96 -1.21 9.40
CA THR A 158 7.07 -2.31 9.03
C THR A 158 7.76 -3.66 9.26
N SER A 159 7.00 -4.63 9.75
CA SER A 159 7.43 -6.02 9.84
C SER A 159 6.51 -6.87 8.98
N HIS A 160 7.11 -7.81 8.24
CA HIS A 160 6.35 -8.69 7.36
C HIS A 160 6.81 -10.14 7.54
N ASN A 161 5.86 -11.05 7.43
CA ASN A 161 6.11 -12.47 7.22
C ASN A 161 6.01 -12.75 5.72
N VAL A 162 7.08 -13.29 5.14
CA VAL A 162 7.16 -13.60 3.71
C VAL A 162 7.42 -15.08 3.51
N VAL A 163 6.60 -15.71 2.68
CA VAL A 163 6.70 -17.13 2.37
C VAL A 163 6.92 -17.31 0.87
N TYR A 164 7.93 -18.08 0.48
CA TYR A 164 8.18 -18.47 -0.91
C TYR A 164 7.78 -19.91 -1.14
N SER A 165 7.17 -20.18 -2.29
CA SER A 165 6.78 -21.52 -2.72
C SER A 165 7.14 -21.71 -4.19
N ARG A 166 8.13 -22.57 -4.47
CA ARG A 166 8.45 -22.99 -5.85
C ARG A 166 7.42 -24.04 -6.28
N ARG A 167 6.57 -23.67 -7.21
CA ARG A 167 5.46 -24.50 -7.70
C ARG A 167 5.88 -25.38 -8.91
N SER A 168 6.87 -24.93 -9.68
CA SER A 168 7.49 -25.66 -10.78
C SER A 168 8.90 -25.12 -11.05
N PRO A 169 9.70 -25.75 -11.94
CA PRO A 169 11.00 -25.19 -12.36
C PRO A 169 10.90 -23.75 -12.87
N THR A 170 9.78 -23.39 -13.52
CA THR A 170 9.56 -22.08 -14.15
C THR A 170 8.58 -21.18 -13.42
N PHE A 171 8.11 -21.57 -12.20
CA PHE A 171 7.13 -20.78 -11.45
C PHE A 171 7.42 -20.75 -9.95
N VAL A 172 7.56 -19.54 -9.41
CA VAL A 172 7.62 -19.27 -7.96
C VAL A 172 6.47 -18.36 -7.58
N TYR A 173 5.85 -18.65 -6.45
CA TYR A 173 4.83 -17.84 -5.80
C TYR A 173 5.35 -17.38 -4.43
N SER A 174 5.09 -16.12 -4.07
CA SER A 174 5.43 -15.61 -2.74
C SER A 174 4.30 -14.78 -2.18
N VAL A 175 4.10 -14.88 -0.88
CA VAL A 175 3.12 -14.11 -0.12
C VAL A 175 3.84 -13.34 0.97
N SER A 176 3.62 -12.04 1.02
CA SER A 176 4.10 -11.15 2.08
C SER A 176 2.89 -10.56 2.81
N ARG A 177 2.82 -10.75 4.12
CA ARG A 177 1.78 -10.14 4.97
C ARG A 177 2.44 -9.29 6.04
N SER A 178 1.98 -8.04 6.16
CA SER A 178 2.42 -7.19 7.27
C SER A 178 1.92 -7.76 8.59
N SER A 179 2.85 -7.96 9.54
CA SER A 179 2.53 -8.29 10.93
C SER A 179 2.45 -7.04 11.80
N GLN A 180 3.16 -5.98 11.42
CA GLN A 180 3.13 -4.70 12.09
C GLN A 180 3.44 -3.58 11.10
N ILE A 181 2.74 -2.44 11.24
CA ILE A 181 3.07 -1.17 10.58
C ILE A 181 2.95 -0.08 11.64
N ARG A 182 4.02 0.72 11.80
CA ARG A 182 4.09 1.84 12.72
C ARG A 182 4.53 3.09 11.98
N GLN A 183 3.69 4.11 11.96
CA GLN A 183 4.06 5.40 11.41
C GLN A 183 5.08 6.08 12.33
N LEU A 184 6.05 6.78 11.74
CA LEU A 184 7.06 7.53 12.48
C LEU A 184 6.69 9.01 12.52
N LYS A 185 6.74 9.60 13.69
CA LYS A 185 6.71 11.05 13.88
C LYS A 185 8.13 11.56 14.08
N GLY A 186 8.46 12.68 13.41
CA GLY A 186 9.78 13.29 13.51
C GLY A 186 10.91 12.43 12.93
N ALA A 187 10.64 11.66 11.87
CA ALA A 187 11.59 10.76 11.26
C ALA A 187 12.93 11.45 10.94
N GLY A 188 14.06 10.82 11.32
CA GLY A 188 15.40 11.36 11.15
C GLY A 188 15.83 12.42 12.17
N SER A 189 14.98 12.81 13.12
CA SER A 189 15.30 13.76 14.19
C SER A 189 15.56 13.04 15.54
N PRO A 190 16.17 13.73 16.53
CA PRO A 190 16.34 13.18 17.87
C PRO A 190 15.02 12.88 18.60
N SER A 191 13.90 13.45 18.12
CA SER A 191 12.57 13.24 18.68
C SER A 191 11.76 12.18 17.92
N GLU A 192 12.42 11.40 17.05
CA GLU A 192 11.76 10.33 16.30
C GLU A 192 11.11 9.31 17.23
N LYS A 193 9.86 9.01 16.96
CA LYS A 193 9.11 7.99 17.69
C LYS A 193 8.08 7.29 16.82
N GLU A 194 7.80 6.03 17.11
CA GLU A 194 6.66 5.32 16.55
C GLU A 194 5.36 5.82 17.17
N LEU A 195 4.34 6.01 16.32
CA LEU A 195 2.98 6.25 16.77
C LEU A 195 2.28 4.93 17.10
N PRO A 196 1.40 4.89 18.11
CA PRO A 196 0.58 3.72 18.38
C PRO A 196 -0.28 3.36 17.15
N GLU A 197 -0.55 2.08 16.98
CA GLU A 197 -1.41 1.60 15.90
C GLU A 197 -2.84 2.11 16.06
N GLY A 198 -3.37 2.75 15.02
CA GLY A 198 -4.69 3.36 15.03
C GLY A 198 -4.74 4.76 15.68
N ASP A 199 -3.66 5.19 16.34
CA ASP A 199 -3.47 6.55 16.86
C ASP A 199 -2.34 7.23 16.05
N ASP A 200 -2.49 7.20 14.75
CA ASP A 200 -1.58 7.73 13.75
C ASP A 200 -2.37 8.50 12.68
N ASP A 201 -1.69 9.01 11.65
CA ASP A 201 -2.37 9.73 10.57
C ASP A 201 -3.20 8.82 9.65
N GLY A 202 -3.09 7.49 9.81
CA GLY A 202 -3.85 6.49 9.07
C GLY A 202 -3.45 6.32 7.61
N TYR A 203 -2.24 6.70 7.24
CA TYR A 203 -1.79 6.60 5.85
C TYR A 203 -1.59 5.15 5.40
N LEU A 204 -1.22 4.25 6.32
CA LEU A 204 -1.05 2.84 6.04
C LEU A 204 -1.15 2.01 7.33
N TRP A 205 -2.17 1.14 7.43
CA TRP A 205 -2.39 0.27 8.59
C TRP A 205 -2.03 -1.20 8.31
N ARG A 206 -2.27 -1.67 7.07
CA ARG A 206 -1.98 -3.05 6.62
C ARG A 206 -1.47 -3.04 5.20
N LEU A 207 -0.62 -4.01 4.89
CA LEU A 207 -0.11 -4.23 3.54
C LEU A 207 0.17 -5.71 3.31
N ASN A 208 -0.54 -6.32 2.36
CA ASN A 208 -0.26 -7.65 1.87
C ASN A 208 0.16 -7.59 0.40
N SER A 209 1.05 -8.48 0.00
CA SER A 209 1.52 -8.57 -1.39
C SER A 209 1.64 -10.02 -1.80
N TYR A 210 1.15 -10.31 -3.00
CA TYR A 210 1.11 -11.64 -3.59
C TYR A 210 1.89 -11.62 -4.89
N TRP A 211 3.04 -12.30 -4.91
CA TRP A 211 3.99 -12.24 -5.99
C TRP A 211 3.97 -13.51 -6.81
N ARG A 212 3.99 -13.37 -8.12
CA ARG A 212 4.11 -14.45 -9.10
C ARG A 212 5.30 -14.19 -9.99
N PHE A 213 6.18 -15.17 -10.14
CA PHE A 213 7.39 -15.10 -10.92
C PHE A 213 7.38 -16.23 -11.94
N PHE A 214 7.30 -15.90 -13.21
CA PHE A 214 7.24 -16.88 -14.30
C PHE A 214 8.44 -16.74 -15.21
N GLU A 215 9.24 -17.81 -15.35
CA GLU A 215 10.32 -17.85 -16.33
C GLU A 215 9.75 -18.23 -17.70
N ARG A 216 9.92 -17.35 -18.68
CA ARG A 216 9.49 -17.55 -20.06
C ARG A 216 10.20 -16.60 -21.02
N ASP A 217 10.30 -17.00 -22.29
CA ASP A 217 10.83 -16.17 -23.41
C ASP A 217 12.19 -15.51 -23.10
N GLY A 218 13.09 -16.23 -22.40
CA GLY A 218 14.43 -15.74 -22.08
C GLY A 218 14.46 -14.66 -20.99
N GLY A 219 13.48 -14.65 -20.09
CA GLY A 219 13.43 -13.75 -18.93
C GLY A 219 12.41 -14.20 -17.92
N VAL A 220 12.13 -13.33 -16.94
CA VAL A 220 11.13 -13.56 -15.91
C VAL A 220 10.03 -12.49 -16.01
N VAL A 221 8.78 -12.93 -16.07
CA VAL A 221 7.63 -12.08 -15.80
C VAL A 221 7.43 -12.04 -14.30
N VAL A 222 7.39 -10.83 -13.75
CA VAL A 222 7.03 -10.56 -12.36
C VAL A 222 5.66 -9.93 -12.34
N GLU A 223 4.73 -10.53 -11.62
CA GLU A 223 3.43 -9.93 -11.34
C GLU A 223 3.21 -9.87 -9.83
N CYS A 224 2.78 -8.71 -9.35
CA CYS A 224 2.49 -8.46 -7.94
C CYS A 224 1.08 -7.91 -7.78
N GLU A 225 0.28 -8.55 -6.96
CA GLU A 225 -1.00 -8.04 -6.48
C GLU A 225 -0.82 -7.55 -5.04
N THR A 226 -1.15 -6.28 -4.78
CA THR A 226 -0.99 -5.65 -3.47
C THR A 226 -2.35 -5.20 -2.93
N VAL A 227 -2.56 -5.43 -1.65
CA VAL A 227 -3.74 -4.96 -0.93
C VAL A 227 -3.27 -4.19 0.30
N GLY A 228 -3.56 -2.89 0.32
CA GLY A 228 -3.26 -2.00 1.44
C GLY A 228 -4.53 -1.53 2.12
N LEU A 229 -4.46 -1.26 3.41
CA LEU A 229 -5.51 -0.63 4.20
C LEU A 229 -5.00 0.69 4.77
N SER A 230 -5.75 1.75 4.55
CA SER A 230 -5.53 3.06 5.17
C SER A 230 -6.82 3.56 5.84
N LYS A 231 -6.71 4.67 6.57
CA LYS A 231 -7.85 5.41 7.10
C LYS A 231 -8.77 5.87 5.96
N SER A 232 -10.07 5.81 6.17
CA SER A 232 -11.03 6.46 5.27
C SER A 232 -10.90 7.98 5.40
N LEU A 233 -11.10 8.69 4.31
CA LEU A 233 -10.95 10.15 4.30
C LEU A 233 -12.16 10.90 4.90
N GLY A 234 -13.24 10.18 5.22
CA GLY A 234 -14.40 10.69 5.95
C GLY A 234 -14.82 12.11 5.57
N LEU A 235 -14.99 12.98 6.58
CA LEU A 235 -15.34 14.39 6.39
C LEU A 235 -14.25 15.21 5.68
N VAL A 236 -12.97 14.84 5.82
CA VAL A 236 -11.85 15.53 5.16
C VAL A 236 -12.03 15.50 3.64
N TYR A 237 -12.51 14.38 3.08
CA TYR A 237 -12.86 14.27 1.67
C TYR A 237 -13.86 15.33 1.22
N SER A 238 -14.96 15.47 1.97
CA SER A 238 -16.05 16.41 1.64
C SER A 238 -15.58 17.86 1.76
N VAL A 239 -14.82 18.20 2.79
CA VAL A 239 -14.26 19.54 3.01
C VAL A 239 -13.25 19.90 1.92
N VAL A 240 -12.28 19.03 1.62
CA VAL A 240 -11.29 19.29 0.57
C VAL A 240 -11.96 19.40 -0.79
N LYS A 241 -12.88 18.50 -1.11
CA LYS A 241 -13.64 18.54 -2.36
C LYS A 241 -14.44 19.84 -2.52
N PHE A 242 -15.09 20.30 -1.43
CA PHE A 242 -15.83 21.56 -1.41
C PHE A 242 -14.90 22.77 -1.55
N MET A 243 -13.83 22.85 -0.78
CA MET A 243 -12.87 23.98 -0.80
C MET A 243 -12.14 24.10 -2.14
N THR A 244 -11.93 22.99 -2.85
CA THR A 244 -11.23 22.97 -4.14
C THR A 244 -12.18 22.93 -5.35
N PHE A 245 -13.48 23.12 -5.12
CA PHE A 245 -14.52 22.99 -6.16
C PHE A 245 -14.41 21.69 -6.97
N GLY A 246 -14.00 20.61 -6.31
CA GLY A 246 -13.82 19.29 -6.94
C GLY A 246 -12.50 19.11 -7.71
N ALA A 247 -11.63 20.12 -7.76
CA ALA A 247 -10.35 20.02 -8.47
C ALA A 247 -9.39 18.99 -7.83
N ILE A 248 -9.51 18.75 -6.52
CA ILE A 248 -8.74 17.74 -5.79
C ILE A 248 -9.68 16.61 -5.35
N ASN A 249 -9.34 15.37 -5.72
CA ASN A 249 -10.00 14.16 -5.24
C ASN A 249 -9.03 13.37 -4.33
N PRO A 250 -9.13 13.48 -2.99
CA PRO A 250 -8.21 12.83 -2.07
C PRO A 250 -8.21 11.31 -2.17
N VAL A 251 -9.35 10.67 -2.48
CA VAL A 251 -9.44 9.20 -2.69
C VAL A 251 -8.60 8.79 -3.89
N LYS A 252 -8.68 9.56 -5.00
CA LYS A 252 -7.86 9.32 -6.19
C LYS A 252 -6.37 9.47 -5.87
N ILE A 253 -5.99 10.49 -5.10
CA ILE A 253 -4.60 10.72 -4.70
C ILE A 253 -4.08 9.55 -3.85
N ALA A 254 -4.85 9.10 -2.86
CA ALA A 254 -4.47 7.95 -2.04
C ALA A 254 -4.29 6.66 -2.89
N GLY A 255 -5.19 6.41 -3.84
CA GLY A 255 -5.06 5.32 -4.81
C GLY A 255 -3.82 5.47 -5.70
N GLU A 256 -3.53 6.68 -6.18
CA GLU A 256 -2.34 6.95 -7.00
C GLU A 256 -1.04 6.70 -6.21
N ILE A 257 -0.98 6.99 -4.90
CA ILE A 257 0.18 6.69 -4.06
C ILE A 257 0.47 5.19 -4.06
N ALA A 258 -0.55 4.36 -3.86
CA ALA A 258 -0.39 2.90 -3.88
C ALA A 258 0.01 2.37 -5.27
N ARG A 259 -0.59 2.92 -6.34
CA ARG A 259 -0.23 2.61 -7.72
C ARG A 259 1.23 2.95 -8.02
N ASP A 260 1.64 4.18 -7.71
CA ASP A 260 2.99 4.69 -7.99
C ASP A 260 4.04 3.90 -7.19
N ALA A 261 3.70 3.46 -5.96
CA ALA A 261 4.54 2.60 -5.14
C ALA A 261 4.79 1.24 -5.81
N LEU A 262 3.75 0.61 -6.33
CA LEU A 262 3.88 -0.68 -7.02
C LEU A 262 4.67 -0.54 -8.34
N ASP A 263 4.40 0.49 -9.13
CA ASP A 263 5.15 0.81 -10.35
C ASP A 263 6.64 1.00 -10.06
N GLN A 264 6.96 1.81 -9.03
CA GLN A 264 8.34 2.07 -8.61
C GLN A 264 9.03 0.78 -8.14
N THR A 265 8.35 -0.05 -7.33
CA THR A 265 8.90 -1.31 -6.83
C THR A 265 9.26 -2.26 -7.98
N LEU A 266 8.37 -2.44 -8.97
CA LEU A 266 8.62 -3.27 -10.14
C LEU A 266 9.74 -2.71 -11.02
N THR A 267 9.80 -1.38 -11.16
CA THR A 267 10.86 -0.68 -11.89
C THR A 267 12.22 -0.86 -11.21
N ASP A 268 12.29 -0.68 -9.91
CA ASP A 268 13.51 -0.83 -9.11
C ASP A 268 14.00 -2.29 -9.11
N MET A 269 13.09 -3.26 -8.97
CA MET A 269 13.42 -4.68 -9.06
C MET A 269 14.09 -5.02 -10.40
N ARG A 270 13.49 -4.58 -11.52
CA ARG A 270 14.07 -4.84 -12.85
C ARG A 270 15.46 -4.22 -13.00
N LYS A 271 15.62 -2.96 -12.60
CA LYS A 271 16.93 -2.27 -12.66
C LYS A 271 17.95 -2.91 -11.74
N GLY A 272 17.56 -3.24 -10.51
CA GLY A 272 18.45 -3.77 -9.50
C GLY A 272 19.02 -5.13 -9.86
N VAL A 273 18.18 -6.07 -10.30
CA VAL A 273 18.66 -7.43 -10.64
C VAL A 273 19.52 -7.47 -11.92
N GLN A 274 19.35 -6.48 -12.82
CA GLN A 274 20.12 -6.37 -14.06
C GLN A 274 21.38 -5.51 -13.91
N GLY A 275 21.30 -4.41 -13.18
CA GLY A 275 22.34 -3.36 -13.19
C GLY A 275 23.10 -3.16 -11.87
N GLY A 276 22.73 -3.88 -10.81
CA GLY A 276 23.31 -3.68 -9.48
C GLY A 276 22.68 -2.53 -8.69
N PRO A 277 23.23 -2.21 -7.50
CA PRO A 277 22.66 -1.24 -6.58
C PRO A 277 22.61 0.17 -7.17
N ARG A 278 21.65 0.96 -6.72
CA ARG A 278 21.58 2.37 -7.05
C ARG A 278 22.84 3.06 -6.53
N LYS A 279 23.47 3.90 -7.35
CA LYS A 279 24.56 4.74 -6.86
C LYS A 279 24.01 5.55 -5.68
N SER A 280 24.56 5.33 -4.50
CA SER A 280 24.15 6.01 -3.27
C SER A 280 24.22 7.52 -3.46
N ALA A 281 23.08 8.19 -3.48
CA ALA A 281 23.00 9.64 -3.29
C ALA A 281 23.00 10.00 -1.79
N ARG A 282 23.44 9.10 -0.93
CA ARG A 282 23.55 9.34 0.51
C ARG A 282 24.94 9.86 0.82
N LYS A 283 25.05 11.19 0.86
CA LYS A 283 26.06 11.90 1.66
C LYS A 283 25.46 12.23 3.03
#